data_0fb2b5d1a625d904a2de8250b8512e2a
#
_entry.id   0fb2b5d1a625d904a2de8250b8512e2a
#
_cell.length_a   1.000
_cell.length_b   1.000
_cell.length_c   1.000
_cell.angle_alpha   90.00
_cell.angle_beta   90.00
_cell.angle_gamma   90.00
#
_symmetry.space_group_name_H-M   'P 1'
#
loop_
_entity.id
_entity.type
_entity.pdbx_description
1 polymer ?
#
loop_
_entity_poly.entity_id
_entity_poly.type
_entity_poly.pdbx_seq_one_letter_code
_entity_poly.pdbx_strand_id
1 'polypeptide(L)'
;GCGRRKTTNQTLLFMVLDPQFLLALAPVAFLLIYIYRQDRLKPEPVGALLKAFLMGALAVPLTFVVLELMDLFGLGADFDEVTTASEALWVSFFGAAIPEEIAKLAILCWVVHKNVHFDERMDGIVYATAVALGFAAVENLLYVFGSEDWATVVVARGLLAVPGHFCDGVFMGYYFSLVYFSRQPRLKDKILVLVAPILAHGIYDSFCFMQDVSEVWQGVFAWLLIGF
;
A
#
# COMPACT_ATOMS: atom_id res chain seq x y z
N GLY A 1 11.80 -13.74 37.32
CA GLY A 1 11.69 -13.86 35.85
C GLY A 1 10.29 -14.28 35.36
N CYS A 2 9.43 -14.82 36.21
CA CYS A 2 8.12 -15.39 35.80
C CYS A 2 6.98 -14.37 35.75
N GLY A 3 7.05 -13.27 36.48
CA GLY A 3 6.00 -12.23 36.50
C GLY A 3 5.96 -11.33 35.26
N ARG A 4 7.11 -10.99 34.68
CA ARG A 4 7.19 -10.13 33.50
C ARG A 4 6.64 -10.76 32.20
N ARG A 5 6.77 -12.05 31.99
CA ARG A 5 6.23 -12.75 30.81
C ARG A 5 4.70 -12.83 30.79
N LYS A 6 4.05 -12.96 31.96
CA LYS A 6 2.58 -13.02 32.03
C LYS A 6 1.93 -11.66 31.72
N THR A 7 2.50 -10.56 32.21
CA THR A 7 1.99 -9.21 31.93
C THR A 7 2.15 -8.84 30.45
N THR A 8 3.27 -9.18 29.82
CA THR A 8 3.51 -8.90 28.38
C THR A 8 2.53 -9.66 27.49
N ASN A 9 2.26 -10.95 27.78
CA ASN A 9 1.30 -11.73 26.99
C ASN A 9 -0.15 -11.25 27.14
N GLN A 10 -0.53 -10.77 28.34
CA GLN A 10 -1.85 -10.17 28.54
C GLN A 10 -2.01 -8.86 27.80
N THR A 11 -1.01 -7.98 27.82
CA THR A 11 -1.03 -6.71 27.09
C THR A 11 -1.12 -6.93 25.57
N LEU A 12 -0.33 -7.86 25.02
CA LEU A 12 -0.40 -8.24 23.61
C LEU A 12 -1.77 -8.81 23.24
N LEU A 13 -2.37 -9.64 24.08
CA LEU A 13 -3.69 -10.20 23.84
C LEU A 13 -4.77 -9.11 23.83
N PHE A 14 -4.69 -8.13 24.73
CA PHE A 14 -5.61 -7.00 24.75
C PHE A 14 -5.46 -6.12 23.49
N MET A 15 -4.24 -5.84 23.03
CA MET A 15 -4.01 -5.10 21.79
C MET A 15 -4.55 -5.84 20.56
N VAL A 16 -4.35 -7.16 20.47
CA VAL A 16 -4.85 -7.96 19.33
C VAL A 16 -6.38 -8.09 19.33
N LEU A 17 -7.01 -8.01 20.52
CA LEU A 17 -8.47 -8.04 20.65
C LEU A 17 -9.11 -6.64 20.61
N ASP A 18 -8.33 -5.58 20.44
CA ASP A 18 -8.84 -4.23 20.25
C ASP A 18 -9.66 -4.17 18.95
N PRO A 19 -10.93 -3.71 18.99
CA PRO A 19 -11.74 -3.58 17.79
C PRO A 19 -11.10 -2.72 16.70
N GLN A 20 -10.36 -1.67 17.06
CA GLN A 20 -9.64 -0.81 16.11
C GLN A 20 -8.59 -1.61 15.34
N PHE A 21 -7.80 -2.43 16.06
CA PHE A 21 -6.77 -3.27 15.44
C PHE A 21 -7.38 -4.32 14.51
N LEU A 22 -8.42 -5.01 14.95
CA LEU A 22 -9.07 -6.05 14.15
C LEU A 22 -9.73 -5.49 12.90
N LEU A 23 -10.46 -4.38 13.04
CA LEU A 23 -11.17 -3.75 11.93
C LEU A 23 -10.21 -3.10 10.94
N ALA A 24 -9.09 -2.52 11.41
CA ALA A 24 -8.06 -1.97 10.54
C ALA A 24 -7.41 -3.06 9.66
N LEU A 25 -7.21 -4.26 10.16
CA LEU A 25 -6.55 -5.34 9.42
C LEU A 25 -7.51 -6.26 8.65
N ALA A 26 -8.82 -6.22 8.94
CA ALA A 26 -9.80 -7.09 8.29
C ALA A 26 -9.81 -6.99 6.75
N PRO A 27 -9.86 -5.79 6.12
CA PRO A 27 -9.83 -5.67 4.66
C PRO A 27 -8.50 -6.15 4.07
N VAL A 28 -7.38 -5.93 4.76
CA VAL A 28 -6.05 -6.42 4.37
C VAL A 28 -6.02 -7.95 4.34
N ALA A 29 -6.49 -8.58 5.42
CA ALA A 29 -6.54 -10.04 5.52
C ALA A 29 -7.47 -10.64 4.46
N PHE A 30 -8.61 -10.00 4.21
CA PHE A 30 -9.55 -10.42 3.17
C PHE A 30 -8.89 -10.41 1.78
N LEU A 31 -8.25 -9.31 1.40
CA LEU A 31 -7.60 -9.17 0.08
C LEU A 31 -6.37 -10.09 -0.05
N LEU A 32 -5.61 -10.31 1.03
CA LEU A 32 -4.49 -11.26 1.03
C LEU A 32 -4.98 -12.69 0.78
N ILE A 33 -6.08 -13.10 1.44
CA ILE A 33 -6.71 -14.41 1.19
C ILE A 33 -7.27 -14.47 -0.23
N TYR A 34 -7.85 -13.38 -0.71
CA TYR A 34 -8.41 -13.31 -2.06
C TYR A 34 -7.32 -13.54 -3.11
N ILE A 35 -6.21 -12.82 -3.08
CA ILE A 35 -5.14 -12.97 -4.07
C ILE A 35 -4.49 -14.35 -4.00
N TYR A 36 -4.26 -14.88 -2.80
CA TYR A 36 -3.78 -16.24 -2.61
C TYR A 36 -4.69 -17.28 -3.29
N ARG A 37 -6.02 -17.09 -3.21
CA ARG A 37 -6.99 -18.00 -3.86
C ARG A 37 -7.08 -17.83 -5.37
N GLN A 38 -6.63 -16.74 -5.94
CA GLN A 38 -6.60 -16.56 -7.41
C GLN A 38 -5.45 -17.34 -8.05
N ASP A 39 -4.40 -17.60 -7.31
CA ASP A 39 -3.26 -18.43 -7.72
C ASP A 39 -3.58 -19.92 -7.57
N ARG A 40 -4.42 -20.44 -8.49
CA ARG A 40 -4.97 -21.80 -8.38
C ARG A 40 -4.11 -22.86 -9.05
N LEU A 41 -3.34 -22.49 -10.07
CA LEU A 41 -2.61 -23.44 -10.90
C LEU A 41 -1.32 -23.88 -10.23
N LYS A 42 -0.64 -22.96 -9.57
CA LYS A 42 0.62 -23.19 -8.88
C LYS A 42 0.74 -22.32 -7.63
N PRO A 43 -0.06 -22.59 -6.59
CA PRO A 43 -0.14 -21.73 -5.42
C PRO A 43 1.23 -21.53 -4.76
N GLU A 44 1.53 -20.26 -4.46
CA GLU A 44 2.72 -19.89 -3.71
C GLU A 44 2.70 -20.47 -2.28
N PRO A 45 3.86 -20.89 -1.74
CA PRO A 45 3.94 -21.31 -0.35
C PRO A 45 3.47 -20.21 0.59
N VAL A 46 2.54 -20.50 1.49
CA VAL A 46 2.00 -19.52 2.46
C VAL A 46 3.10 -18.79 3.22
N GLY A 47 4.19 -19.50 3.57
CA GLY A 47 5.35 -18.90 4.24
C GLY A 47 6.08 -17.86 3.39
N ALA A 48 6.17 -18.06 2.08
CA ALA A 48 6.77 -17.10 1.15
C ALA A 48 5.89 -15.85 1.00
N LEU A 49 4.57 -16.04 0.88
CA LEU A 49 3.61 -14.96 0.82
C LEU A 49 3.57 -14.15 2.12
N LEU A 50 3.56 -14.83 3.27
CA LEU A 50 3.63 -14.16 4.58
C LEU A 50 4.93 -13.37 4.75
N LYS A 51 6.05 -13.91 4.27
CA LYS A 51 7.33 -13.19 4.25
C LYS A 51 7.21 -11.91 3.39
N ALA A 52 6.64 -12.00 2.19
CA ALA A 52 6.46 -10.84 1.31
C ALA A 52 5.58 -9.77 1.98
N PHE A 53 4.48 -10.17 2.60
CA PHE A 53 3.60 -9.31 3.39
C PHE A 53 4.35 -8.61 4.53
N LEU A 54 5.08 -9.36 5.36
CA LEU A 54 5.85 -8.78 6.47
C LEU A 54 6.97 -7.86 5.99
N MET A 55 7.62 -8.20 4.87
CA MET A 55 8.61 -7.33 4.23
C MET A 55 7.97 -6.05 3.69
N GLY A 56 6.73 -6.12 3.20
CA GLY A 56 5.94 -4.96 2.76
C GLY A 56 5.78 -3.90 3.86
N ALA A 57 5.66 -4.32 5.13
CA ALA A 57 5.64 -3.38 6.26
C ALA A 57 6.92 -2.52 6.36
N LEU A 58 8.06 -3.02 5.88
CA LEU A 58 9.32 -2.26 5.83
C LEU A 58 9.35 -1.20 4.72
N ALA A 59 8.40 -1.23 3.78
CA ALA A 59 8.28 -0.16 2.80
C ALA A 59 7.87 1.17 3.47
N VAL A 60 7.12 1.13 4.58
CA VAL A 60 6.73 2.35 5.31
C VAL A 60 7.95 3.17 5.79
N PRO A 61 8.87 2.64 6.60
CA PRO A 61 10.06 3.40 6.97
C PRO A 61 10.96 3.73 5.77
N LEU A 62 10.96 2.90 4.71
CA LEU A 62 11.72 3.18 3.49
C LEU A 62 11.12 4.37 2.72
N THR A 63 9.79 4.56 2.75
CA THR A 63 9.13 5.74 2.17
C THR A 63 9.69 7.03 2.75
N PHE A 64 9.89 7.11 4.08
CA PHE A 64 10.48 8.29 4.71
C PHE A 64 11.92 8.56 4.23
N VAL A 65 12.71 7.52 3.99
CA VAL A 65 14.05 7.69 3.40
C VAL A 65 13.96 8.25 1.97
N VAL A 66 13.00 7.79 1.18
CA VAL A 66 12.79 8.31 -0.18
C VAL A 66 12.33 9.77 -0.14
N LEU A 67 11.41 10.13 0.79
CA LEU A 67 10.95 11.50 0.99
C LEU A 67 12.11 12.44 1.34
N GLU A 68 12.96 12.07 2.30
CA GLU A 68 14.15 12.84 2.64
C GLU A 68 15.10 13.04 1.45
N LEU A 69 15.28 12.00 0.63
CA LEU A 69 16.08 12.13 -0.59
C LEU A 69 15.42 13.05 -1.61
N MET A 70 14.09 12.99 -1.78
CA MET A 70 13.36 13.89 -2.68
C MET A 70 13.46 15.35 -2.20
N ASP A 71 13.38 15.59 -0.91
CA ASP A 71 13.52 16.92 -0.33
C ASP A 71 14.90 17.54 -0.61
N LEU A 72 15.98 16.75 -0.55
CA LEU A 72 17.34 17.20 -0.91
C LEU A 72 17.44 17.71 -2.36
N PHE A 73 16.53 17.24 -3.26
CA PHE A 73 16.45 17.69 -4.66
C PHE A 73 15.40 18.79 -4.87
N GLY A 74 14.81 19.33 -3.79
CA GLY A 74 13.76 20.36 -3.87
C GLY A 74 12.41 19.82 -4.37
N LEU A 75 12.17 18.52 -4.23
CA LEU A 75 10.91 17.84 -4.57
C LEU A 75 10.09 17.51 -3.32
N GLY A 76 10.35 18.18 -2.21
CA GLY A 76 9.60 18.03 -0.96
C GLY A 76 8.13 18.43 -1.12
N ALA A 77 7.28 17.88 -0.28
CA ALA A 77 5.85 18.17 -0.24
C ALA A 77 5.44 18.53 1.20
N ASP A 78 4.73 19.64 1.35
CA ASP A 78 4.19 20.07 2.63
C ASP A 78 2.73 19.65 2.73
N PHE A 79 2.42 18.83 3.73
CA PHE A 79 1.08 18.32 3.98
C PHE A 79 0.19 19.28 4.77
N ASP A 80 0.79 20.29 5.44
CA ASP A 80 0.06 21.18 6.36
C ASP A 80 -0.64 22.35 5.66
N GLU A 81 -0.31 22.64 4.40
CA GLU A 81 -0.80 23.80 3.66
C GLU A 81 -1.47 23.45 2.30
N VAL A 82 -2.35 22.43 2.28
CA VAL A 82 -3.11 22.11 1.06
C VAL A 82 -4.33 23.00 0.96
N THR A 83 -4.21 24.08 0.19
CA THR A 83 -5.28 25.08 -0.01
C THR A 83 -5.75 25.19 -1.47
N THR A 84 -4.95 24.68 -2.41
CA THR A 84 -5.24 24.71 -3.84
C THR A 84 -5.19 23.33 -4.49
N ALA A 85 -5.89 23.16 -5.62
CA ALA A 85 -5.86 21.91 -6.38
C ALA A 85 -4.44 21.54 -6.88
N SER A 86 -3.58 22.54 -7.14
CA SER A 86 -2.18 22.28 -7.54
C SER A 86 -1.35 21.77 -6.37
N GLU A 87 -1.55 22.25 -5.15
CA GLU A 87 -0.91 21.72 -3.94
C GLU A 87 -1.41 20.32 -3.64
N ALA A 88 -2.74 20.08 -3.74
CA ALA A 88 -3.30 18.74 -3.61
C ALA A 88 -2.66 17.73 -4.57
N LEU A 89 -2.51 18.08 -5.85
CA LEU A 89 -1.81 17.25 -6.83
C LEU A 89 -0.33 17.05 -6.47
N TRP A 90 0.36 18.12 -6.07
CA TRP A 90 1.78 18.04 -5.69
C TRP A 90 1.99 17.08 -4.51
N VAL A 91 1.23 17.26 -3.43
CA VAL A 91 1.31 16.43 -2.22
C VAL A 91 0.97 14.97 -2.56
N SER A 92 -0.09 14.73 -3.34
CA SER A 92 -0.51 13.37 -3.71
C SER A 92 0.58 12.62 -4.47
N PHE A 93 1.26 13.28 -5.42
CA PHE A 93 2.27 12.61 -6.22
C PHE A 93 3.65 12.61 -5.56
N PHE A 94 4.12 13.75 -5.05
CA PHE A 94 5.48 13.90 -4.53
C PHE A 94 5.58 13.61 -3.02
N GLY A 95 4.49 13.80 -2.27
CA GLY A 95 4.41 13.47 -0.85
C GLY A 95 4.04 12.01 -0.57
N ALA A 96 3.25 11.38 -1.46
CA ALA A 96 2.74 10.04 -1.22
C ALA A 96 3.08 9.06 -2.36
N ALA A 97 2.42 9.14 -3.53
CA ALA A 97 2.45 8.08 -4.53
C ALA A 97 3.87 7.72 -5.02
N ILE A 98 4.70 8.69 -5.39
CA ILE A 98 6.05 8.43 -5.91
C ILE A 98 6.93 7.76 -4.83
N PRO A 99 7.11 8.32 -3.62
CA PRO A 99 7.99 7.72 -2.61
C PRO A 99 7.49 6.35 -2.14
N GLU A 100 6.19 6.16 -2.00
CA GLU A 100 5.61 4.88 -1.56
C GLU A 100 5.77 3.78 -2.61
N GLU A 101 5.45 4.07 -3.88
CA GLU A 101 5.55 3.05 -4.93
C GLU A 101 7.02 2.70 -5.24
N ILE A 102 7.95 3.65 -5.10
CA ILE A 102 9.39 3.37 -5.15
C ILE A 102 9.80 2.44 -4.00
N ALA A 103 9.34 2.71 -2.77
CA ALA A 103 9.64 1.88 -1.61
C ALA A 103 9.06 0.47 -1.76
N LYS A 104 7.79 0.34 -2.20
CA LYS A 104 7.14 -0.95 -2.47
C LYS A 104 7.87 -1.74 -3.55
N LEU A 105 8.28 -1.09 -4.66
CA LEU A 105 9.05 -1.74 -5.72
C LEU A 105 10.42 -2.22 -5.23
N ALA A 106 11.12 -1.43 -4.43
CA ALA A 106 12.40 -1.83 -3.85
C ALA A 106 12.26 -3.09 -2.97
N ILE A 107 11.21 -3.14 -2.14
CA ILE A 107 10.88 -4.32 -1.32
C ILE A 107 10.50 -5.50 -2.21
N LEU A 108 9.69 -5.31 -3.25
CA LEU A 108 9.35 -6.37 -4.20
C LEU A 108 10.61 -6.96 -4.84
N CYS A 109 11.50 -6.13 -5.35
CA CYS A 109 12.78 -6.58 -5.92
C CYS A 109 13.59 -7.41 -4.92
N TRP A 110 13.61 -7.01 -3.66
CA TRP A 110 14.30 -7.76 -2.60
C TRP A 110 13.62 -9.11 -2.31
N VAL A 111 12.29 -9.14 -2.22
CA VAL A 111 11.51 -10.36 -1.97
C VAL A 111 11.69 -11.40 -3.06
N VAL A 112 11.68 -10.96 -4.33
CA VAL A 112 11.83 -11.88 -5.47
C VAL A 112 13.28 -12.27 -5.76
N HIS A 113 14.25 -11.51 -5.21
CA HIS A 113 15.66 -11.82 -5.41
C HIS A 113 16.01 -13.19 -4.83
N LYS A 114 16.49 -14.10 -5.70
CA LYS A 114 16.79 -15.49 -5.35
C LYS A 114 15.61 -16.30 -4.77
N ASN A 115 14.39 -15.86 -5.01
CA ASN A 115 13.21 -16.62 -4.62
C ASN A 115 12.99 -17.77 -5.62
N VAL A 116 13.15 -18.99 -5.16
CA VAL A 116 13.01 -20.20 -6.00
C VAL A 116 11.56 -20.49 -6.42
N HIS A 117 10.59 -19.87 -5.72
CA HIS A 117 9.19 -20.00 -6.02
C HIS A 117 8.69 -18.96 -7.04
N PHE A 118 9.52 -17.95 -7.37
CA PHE A 118 9.18 -16.91 -8.35
C PHE A 118 9.48 -17.42 -9.75
N ASP A 119 8.57 -18.22 -10.36
CA ASP A 119 8.84 -18.95 -11.59
C ASP A 119 7.73 -18.83 -12.65
N GLU A 120 6.62 -18.16 -12.35
CA GLU A 120 5.57 -17.83 -13.31
C GLU A 120 5.08 -16.37 -13.21
N ARG A 121 4.30 -15.92 -14.23
CA ARG A 121 3.88 -14.52 -14.31
C ARG A 121 2.88 -14.13 -13.24
N MET A 122 2.08 -15.06 -12.75
CA MET A 122 1.10 -14.79 -11.69
C MET A 122 1.79 -14.44 -10.37
N ASP A 123 2.97 -15.02 -10.12
CA ASP A 123 3.75 -14.77 -8.91
C ASP A 123 4.08 -13.29 -8.73
N GLY A 124 4.39 -12.58 -9.84
CA GLY A 124 4.65 -11.14 -9.76
C GLY A 124 3.47 -10.35 -9.21
N ILE A 125 2.24 -10.71 -9.61
CA ILE A 125 1.03 -10.08 -9.07
C ILE A 125 0.84 -10.48 -7.60
N VAL A 126 1.00 -11.76 -7.28
CA VAL A 126 0.80 -12.30 -5.93
C VAL A 126 1.80 -11.69 -4.94
N TYR A 127 3.08 -11.64 -5.29
CA TYR A 127 4.11 -11.06 -4.41
C TYR A 127 4.00 -9.54 -4.30
N ALA A 128 3.74 -8.84 -5.40
CA ALA A 128 3.59 -7.38 -5.38
C ALA A 128 2.37 -6.95 -4.55
N THR A 129 1.22 -7.62 -4.71
CA THR A 129 0.04 -7.36 -3.88
C THR A 129 0.27 -7.71 -2.41
N ALA A 130 1.01 -8.78 -2.10
CA ALA A 130 1.36 -9.09 -0.73
C ALA A 130 2.24 -8.00 -0.09
N VAL A 131 3.23 -7.47 -0.84
CA VAL A 131 4.06 -6.33 -0.40
C VAL A 131 3.20 -5.08 -0.20
N ALA A 132 2.35 -4.73 -1.16
CA ALA A 132 1.47 -3.57 -1.08
C ALA A 132 0.48 -3.66 0.09
N LEU A 133 -0.10 -4.84 0.33
CA LEU A 133 -0.97 -5.07 1.49
C LEU A 133 -0.22 -5.05 2.82
N GLY A 134 1.05 -5.46 2.85
CA GLY A 134 1.92 -5.33 4.03
C GLY A 134 2.19 -3.88 4.38
N PHE A 135 2.43 -3.02 3.38
CA PHE A 135 2.50 -1.58 3.52
C PHE A 135 1.17 -1.02 4.05
N ALA A 136 0.07 -1.31 3.35
CA ALA A 136 -1.27 -0.84 3.69
C ALA A 136 -1.70 -1.23 5.12
N ALA A 137 -1.27 -2.41 5.62
CA ALA A 137 -1.56 -2.84 6.98
C ALA A 137 -0.98 -1.88 8.03
N VAL A 138 0.30 -1.50 7.88
CA VAL A 138 0.95 -0.56 8.80
C VAL A 138 0.35 0.82 8.68
N GLU A 139 0.20 1.31 7.47
CA GLU A 139 -0.39 2.61 7.20
C GLU A 139 -1.81 2.71 7.78
N ASN A 140 -2.66 1.70 7.53
CA ASN A 140 -4.03 1.68 8.04
C ASN A 140 -4.07 1.71 9.58
N LEU A 141 -3.17 0.98 10.25
CA LEU A 141 -3.03 1.06 11.70
C LEU A 141 -2.62 2.47 12.16
N LEU A 142 -1.65 3.11 11.49
CA LEU A 142 -1.22 4.46 11.84
C LEU A 142 -2.38 5.47 11.74
N TYR A 143 -3.17 5.43 10.66
CA TYR A 143 -4.33 6.31 10.49
C TYR A 143 -5.44 6.03 11.51
N VAL A 144 -5.78 4.77 11.75
CA VAL A 144 -6.86 4.39 12.68
C VAL A 144 -6.51 4.76 14.12
N PHE A 145 -5.28 4.49 14.56
CA PHE A 145 -4.84 4.85 15.91
C PHE A 145 -4.47 6.33 16.07
N GLY A 146 -4.20 7.04 14.98
CA GLY A 146 -3.92 8.48 14.95
C GLY A 146 -5.17 9.36 14.92
N SER A 147 -6.36 8.80 14.72
CA SER A 147 -7.60 9.56 14.56
C SER A 147 -8.54 9.43 15.76
N GLU A 148 -9.12 10.56 16.19
CA GLU A 148 -10.20 10.55 17.18
C GLU A 148 -11.49 9.92 16.60
N ASP A 149 -11.79 10.14 15.32
CA ASP A 149 -12.89 9.50 14.58
C ASP A 149 -12.41 8.24 13.83
N TRP A 150 -11.79 7.33 14.57
CA TRP A 150 -11.26 6.09 14.03
C TRP A 150 -12.30 5.22 13.31
N ALA A 151 -13.58 5.33 13.71
CA ALA A 151 -14.64 4.50 13.14
C ALA A 151 -14.93 4.90 11.68
N THR A 152 -14.99 6.18 11.38
CA THR A 152 -15.11 6.70 10.00
C THR A 152 -13.87 6.38 9.19
N VAL A 153 -12.68 6.57 9.79
CA VAL A 153 -11.39 6.28 9.14
C VAL A 153 -11.28 4.80 8.76
N VAL A 154 -11.64 3.89 9.67
CA VAL A 154 -11.57 2.43 9.40
C VAL A 154 -12.47 2.02 8.24
N VAL A 155 -13.66 2.60 8.14
CA VAL A 155 -14.60 2.29 7.05
C VAL A 155 -14.09 2.88 5.72
N ALA A 156 -13.75 4.16 5.71
CA ALA A 156 -13.28 4.83 4.51
C ALA A 156 -12.01 4.16 3.95
N ARG A 157 -11.01 3.95 4.79
CA ARG A 157 -9.75 3.31 4.37
C ARG A 157 -9.93 1.85 4.01
N GLY A 158 -10.79 1.12 4.72
CA GLY A 158 -11.08 -0.28 4.43
C GLY A 158 -11.77 -0.51 3.09
N LEU A 159 -12.59 0.45 2.64
CA LEU A 159 -13.31 0.38 1.37
C LEU A 159 -12.53 0.99 0.20
N LEU A 160 -11.61 1.92 0.44
CA LEU A 160 -10.95 2.68 -0.61
C LEU A 160 -9.43 2.54 -0.58
N ALA A 161 -8.75 2.95 0.51
CA ALA A 161 -7.29 3.00 0.55
C ALA A 161 -6.67 1.59 0.47
N VAL A 162 -7.18 0.62 1.26
CA VAL A 162 -6.66 -0.76 1.25
C VAL A 162 -6.90 -1.44 -0.10
N PRO A 163 -8.09 -1.38 -0.73
CA PRO A 163 -8.28 -1.80 -2.11
C PRO A 163 -7.45 -1.03 -3.14
N GLY A 164 -7.22 0.27 -2.93
CA GLY A 164 -6.31 1.08 -3.75
C GLY A 164 -4.91 0.49 -3.79
N HIS A 165 -4.27 0.30 -2.64
CA HIS A 165 -2.95 -0.33 -2.55
C HIS A 165 -2.92 -1.75 -3.13
N PHE A 166 -4.01 -2.51 -2.99
CA PHE A 166 -4.14 -3.80 -3.66
C PHE A 166 -4.07 -3.64 -5.18
N CYS A 167 -4.81 -2.70 -5.76
CA CYS A 167 -4.77 -2.42 -7.20
C CYS A 167 -3.39 -1.95 -7.66
N ASP A 168 -2.72 -1.09 -6.89
CA ASP A 168 -1.37 -0.63 -7.16
C ASP A 168 -0.39 -1.82 -7.21
N GLY A 169 -0.52 -2.74 -6.25
CA GLY A 169 0.22 -4.00 -6.24
C GLY A 169 -0.06 -4.87 -7.48
N VAL A 170 -1.32 -4.95 -7.94
CA VAL A 170 -1.68 -5.66 -9.17
C VAL A 170 -1.01 -5.02 -10.39
N PHE A 171 -1.07 -3.69 -10.54
CA PHE A 171 -0.42 -2.99 -11.65
C PHE A 171 1.09 -3.19 -11.63
N MET A 172 1.73 -2.96 -10.49
CA MET A 172 3.18 -3.17 -10.32
C MET A 172 3.56 -4.59 -10.67
N GLY A 173 2.91 -5.59 -10.08
CA GLY A 173 3.21 -6.99 -10.26
C GLY A 173 3.00 -7.48 -11.70
N TYR A 174 1.94 -7.01 -12.36
CA TYR A 174 1.67 -7.33 -13.75
C TYR A 174 2.80 -6.87 -14.68
N TYR A 175 3.17 -5.59 -14.63
CA TYR A 175 4.25 -5.06 -15.47
C TYR A 175 5.62 -5.60 -15.06
N PHE A 176 5.86 -5.80 -13.76
CA PHE A 176 7.07 -6.44 -13.26
C PHE A 176 7.25 -7.84 -13.86
N SER A 177 6.20 -8.65 -13.89
CA SER A 177 6.20 -9.98 -14.51
C SER A 177 6.49 -9.96 -16.00
N LEU A 178 5.90 -8.99 -16.74
CA LEU A 178 6.18 -8.82 -18.17
C LEU A 178 7.66 -8.51 -18.42
N VAL A 179 8.30 -7.77 -17.53
CA VAL A 179 9.73 -7.43 -17.62
C VAL A 179 10.59 -8.63 -17.21
N TYR A 180 10.29 -9.23 -16.08
CA TYR A 180 11.12 -10.27 -15.47
C TYR A 180 11.18 -11.55 -16.31
N PHE A 181 10.02 -12.02 -16.81
CA PHE A 181 9.92 -13.27 -17.59
C PHE A 181 10.12 -13.09 -19.10
N SER A 182 10.44 -11.87 -19.56
CA SER A 182 10.71 -11.61 -20.98
C SER A 182 12.20 -11.64 -21.28
N ARG A 183 12.59 -12.32 -22.36
CA ARG A 183 13.98 -12.25 -22.87
C ARG A 183 14.31 -10.87 -23.46
N GLN A 184 13.32 -10.15 -23.96
CA GLN A 184 13.45 -8.80 -24.54
C GLN A 184 12.32 -7.92 -24.05
N PRO A 185 12.38 -7.43 -22.79
CA PRO A 185 11.32 -6.63 -22.23
C PRO A 185 11.23 -5.27 -22.94
N ARG A 186 10.00 -4.87 -23.33
CA ARG A 186 9.75 -3.61 -24.00
C ARG A 186 9.98 -2.46 -23.03
N LEU A 187 10.52 -1.34 -23.54
CA LEU A 187 10.78 -0.15 -22.73
C LEU A 187 9.51 0.34 -22.00
N LYS A 188 8.36 0.31 -22.69
CA LYS A 188 7.08 0.71 -22.09
C LYS A 188 6.73 -0.13 -20.85
N ASP A 189 6.96 -1.44 -20.89
CA ASP A 189 6.64 -2.32 -19.75
C ASP A 189 7.56 -2.02 -18.56
N LYS A 190 8.84 -1.72 -18.80
CA LYS A 190 9.78 -1.28 -17.76
C LYS A 190 9.35 0.02 -17.08
N ILE A 191 8.86 0.98 -17.87
CA ILE A 191 8.37 2.27 -17.36
C ILE A 191 7.08 2.04 -16.56
N LEU A 192 6.16 1.22 -17.08
CA LEU A 192 4.87 0.98 -16.45
C LEU A 192 4.93 0.16 -15.15
N VAL A 193 6.03 -0.53 -14.86
CA VAL A 193 6.23 -1.16 -13.53
C VAL A 193 6.00 -0.15 -12.40
N LEU A 194 6.47 1.08 -12.59
CA LEU A 194 6.40 2.13 -11.58
C LEU A 194 5.35 3.20 -11.92
N VAL A 195 5.26 3.61 -13.18
CA VAL A 195 4.36 4.71 -13.57
C VAL A 195 2.89 4.33 -13.44
N ALA A 196 2.51 3.07 -13.72
CA ALA A 196 1.11 2.67 -13.61
C ALA A 196 0.58 2.73 -12.17
N PRO A 197 1.24 2.13 -11.16
CA PRO A 197 0.80 2.26 -9.77
C PRO A 197 0.91 3.71 -9.27
N ILE A 198 1.97 4.48 -9.60
CA ILE A 198 2.07 5.89 -9.22
C ILE A 198 0.87 6.70 -9.74
N LEU A 199 0.45 6.49 -10.98
CA LEU A 199 -0.70 7.22 -11.53
C LEU A 199 -2.00 6.82 -10.84
N ALA A 200 -2.24 5.54 -10.61
CA ALA A 200 -3.44 5.07 -9.94
C ALA A 200 -3.52 5.61 -8.50
N HIS A 201 -2.45 5.45 -7.74
CA HIS A 201 -2.31 5.94 -6.37
C HIS A 201 -2.43 7.47 -6.28
N GLY A 202 -1.62 8.20 -7.05
CA GLY A 202 -1.59 9.67 -7.01
C GLY A 202 -2.92 10.30 -7.44
N ILE A 203 -3.64 9.70 -8.41
CA ILE A 203 -4.98 10.14 -8.78
C ILE A 203 -5.95 9.94 -7.60
N TYR A 204 -5.92 8.76 -6.95
CA TYR A 204 -6.76 8.49 -5.79
C TYR A 204 -6.50 9.50 -4.65
N ASP A 205 -5.25 9.70 -4.28
CA ASP A 205 -4.87 10.64 -3.24
C ASP A 205 -5.21 12.08 -3.59
N SER A 206 -5.10 12.45 -4.88
CA SER A 206 -5.51 13.78 -5.35
C SER A 206 -6.98 14.05 -5.04
N PHE A 207 -7.86 13.07 -5.21
CA PHE A 207 -9.26 13.22 -4.81
C PHE A 207 -9.41 13.32 -3.29
N CYS A 208 -8.61 12.61 -2.51
CA CYS A 208 -8.63 12.70 -1.06
C CYS A 208 -8.21 14.09 -0.56
N PHE A 209 -7.11 14.65 -1.05
CA PHE A 209 -6.63 15.99 -0.66
C PHE A 209 -7.49 17.13 -1.22
N MET A 210 -8.08 16.96 -2.42
CA MET A 210 -8.97 17.98 -2.98
C MET A 210 -10.26 18.20 -2.19
N GLN A 211 -10.68 17.25 -1.33
CA GLN A 211 -11.85 17.45 -0.46
C GLN A 211 -11.65 18.63 0.50
N ASP A 212 -10.42 18.86 0.93
CA ASP A 212 -10.10 19.96 1.87
C ASP A 212 -10.04 21.31 1.17
N VAL A 213 -9.92 21.33 -0.17
CA VAL A 213 -9.81 22.56 -0.96
C VAL A 213 -11.17 23.23 -1.22
N SER A 214 -12.27 22.47 -1.43
CA SER A 214 -13.58 23.04 -1.67
C SER A 214 -14.74 22.06 -1.50
N GLU A 215 -15.92 22.58 -1.14
CA GLU A 215 -17.18 21.80 -1.03
C GLU A 215 -17.57 21.09 -2.33
N VAL A 216 -17.19 21.64 -3.50
CA VAL A 216 -17.46 21.01 -4.80
C VAL A 216 -16.72 19.69 -4.90
N TRP A 217 -15.45 19.64 -4.49
CA TRP A 217 -14.65 18.40 -4.51
C TRP A 217 -15.10 17.40 -3.46
N GLN A 218 -15.61 17.84 -2.30
CA GLN A 218 -16.27 16.97 -1.33
C GLN A 218 -17.48 16.27 -1.96
N GLY A 219 -18.30 17.02 -2.72
CA GLY A 219 -19.43 16.46 -3.46
C GLY A 219 -18.99 15.44 -4.52
N VAL A 220 -17.97 15.76 -5.31
CA VAL A 220 -17.40 14.84 -6.34
C VAL A 220 -16.92 13.54 -5.70
N PHE A 221 -16.18 13.62 -4.60
CA PHE A 221 -15.68 12.44 -3.90
C PHE A 221 -16.82 11.58 -3.31
N ALA A 222 -17.83 12.22 -2.71
CA ALA A 222 -19.03 11.53 -2.22
C ALA A 222 -19.77 10.79 -3.35
N TRP A 223 -19.89 11.40 -4.54
CA TRP A 223 -20.48 10.76 -5.72
C TRP A 223 -19.65 9.57 -6.23
N LEU A 224 -18.33 9.67 -6.21
CA LEU A 224 -17.45 8.55 -6.58
C LEU A 224 -17.58 7.39 -5.60
N LEU A 225 -17.82 7.67 -4.30
CA LEU A 225 -18.05 6.64 -3.28
C LEU A 225 -19.39 5.92 -3.43
N ILE A 226 -20.43 6.64 -3.86
CA ILE A 226 -21.80 6.09 -4.00
C ILE A 226 -21.99 5.42 -5.36
N GLY A 227 -21.21 5.83 -6.37
CA GLY A 227 -21.28 5.32 -7.75
C GLY A 227 -20.55 4.00 -8.01
N PHE A 228 -19.88 3.47 -7.00
CA PHE A 228 -19.29 2.15 -6.96
C PHE A 228 -20.12 1.20 -6.11
#